data_3fa470aca2dbce9d153b8f1071857d3f
#
_entry.id   3fa470aca2dbce9d153b8f1071857d3f
#
_cell.length_a   1.000
_cell.length_b   1.000
_cell.length_c   1.000
_cell.angle_alpha   90.00
_cell.angle_beta   90.00
_cell.angle_gamma   90.00
#
_symmetry.space_group_name_H-M   'P 1'
#
loop_
_entity.id
_entity.type
_entity.pdbx_description
1 polymer ?
#
loop_
_entity_poly.entity_id
_entity_poly.type
_entity_poly.pdbx_seq_one_letter_code
_entity_poly.pdbx_strand_id
1 'polypeptide(L)'
;YFTGSPDSILMKVSPRSRSEYKMTEDSLFCIGYQTSTLQIKYLLPELYRHYPMFYGDSISSLYYGEGKYSHTLNMAVYGISTQQADAYGTILLPDGDTLTHVLRIRESTHASQRLSSYSDILSCGNDSHYSTDSLHYRLSHDSITWQTDTYRWYASGYRYPVFETVQTSIITSATPTRHFYRSYYYPLKEQIYLPKDRVNMNIRERMAMKKNSIVSPSPDSFIKQDYTYNYFIDENGNTL
;
A
#
# COMPACT_ATOMS: atom_id res chain seq x y z
N TYR A 1 0.51 -0.49 15.08
CA TYR A 1 -0.28 -1.48 15.84
C TYR A 1 -1.69 -0.92 16.00
N PHE A 2 -2.68 -1.52 15.34
CA PHE A 2 -4.07 -1.28 15.63
C PHE A 2 -4.41 -2.07 16.89
N THR A 3 -4.83 -1.40 17.94
CA THR A 3 -5.32 -2.02 19.19
C THR A 3 -6.84 -2.13 19.14
N GLY A 4 -7.36 -2.83 18.14
CA GLY A 4 -8.77 -3.18 18.07
C GLY A 4 -8.96 -4.65 18.45
N SER A 5 -10.13 -5.01 18.96
CA SER A 5 -10.50 -6.42 19.08
C SER A 5 -10.71 -7.03 17.69
N PRO A 6 -10.47 -8.34 17.50
CA PRO A 6 -10.88 -9.04 16.29
C PRO A 6 -12.35 -8.71 15.95
N ASP A 7 -12.66 -8.59 14.66
CA ASP A 7 -13.96 -8.16 14.12
C ASP A 7 -14.35 -6.69 14.33
N SER A 8 -13.44 -5.83 14.81
CA SER A 8 -13.68 -4.39 14.89
C SER A 8 -13.80 -3.75 13.51
N ILE A 9 -14.80 -2.88 13.36
CA ILE A 9 -14.91 -2.01 12.18
C ILE A 9 -14.17 -0.70 12.48
N LEU A 10 -13.20 -0.40 11.66
CA LEU A 10 -12.41 0.84 11.72
C LEU A 10 -12.84 1.78 10.60
N MET A 11 -12.90 3.06 10.90
CA MET A 11 -13.30 4.07 9.95
C MET A 11 -12.18 5.08 9.75
N LYS A 12 -11.72 5.23 8.50
CA LYS A 12 -10.77 6.26 8.11
C LYS A 12 -11.54 7.38 7.40
N VAL A 13 -11.53 8.56 8.00
CA VAL A 13 -12.18 9.75 7.44
C VAL A 13 -11.11 10.73 6.98
N SER A 14 -11.22 11.17 5.74
CA SER A 14 -10.41 12.23 5.13
C SER A 14 -11.34 13.33 4.62
N PRO A 15 -10.87 14.54 4.30
CA PRO A 15 -11.74 15.65 3.88
C PRO A 15 -12.65 15.35 2.68
N ARG A 16 -12.26 14.38 1.83
CA ARG A 16 -12.98 14.05 0.60
C ARG A 16 -13.38 12.58 0.47
N SER A 17 -13.02 11.73 1.46
CA SER A 17 -13.32 10.30 1.39
C SER A 17 -13.47 9.68 2.77
N ARG A 18 -14.24 8.61 2.81
CA ARG A 18 -14.43 7.74 3.96
C ARG A 18 -14.20 6.31 3.53
N SER A 19 -13.40 5.59 4.28
CA SER A 19 -13.16 4.16 4.06
C SER A 19 -13.50 3.38 5.32
N GLU A 20 -14.09 2.22 5.14
CA GLU A 20 -14.48 1.31 6.20
C GLU A 20 -13.61 0.05 6.11
N TYR A 21 -13.06 -0.36 7.24
CA TYR A 21 -12.17 -1.51 7.32
C TYR A 21 -12.67 -2.48 8.37
N LYS A 22 -12.57 -3.76 8.06
CA LYS A 22 -12.75 -4.85 9.02
C LYS A 22 -11.38 -5.39 9.41
N MET A 23 -11.11 -5.49 10.71
CA MET A 23 -9.90 -6.06 11.25
C MET A 23 -10.15 -7.52 11.63
N THR A 24 -9.26 -8.42 11.24
CA THR A 24 -9.13 -9.80 11.72
C THR A 24 -7.89 -9.91 12.62
N GLU A 25 -7.53 -11.11 13.04
CA GLU A 25 -6.35 -11.34 13.88
C GLU A 25 -5.05 -10.93 13.19
N ASP A 26 -4.96 -11.15 11.88
CA ASP A 26 -3.75 -11.00 11.09
C ASP A 26 -3.90 -10.04 9.89
N SER A 27 -5.10 -9.52 9.63
CA SER A 27 -5.36 -8.77 8.41
C SER A 27 -6.34 -7.64 8.61
N LEU A 28 -6.20 -6.61 7.77
CA LEU A 28 -7.11 -5.48 7.66
C LEU A 28 -7.70 -5.47 6.25
N PHE A 29 -9.00 -5.59 6.16
CA PHE A 29 -9.73 -5.60 4.90
C PHE A 29 -10.54 -4.32 4.71
N CYS A 30 -10.47 -3.72 3.53
CA CYS A 30 -11.39 -2.65 3.15
C CYS A 30 -12.75 -3.26 2.76
N ILE A 31 -13.81 -2.83 3.43
CA ILE A 31 -15.18 -3.32 3.22
C ILE A 31 -16.10 -2.27 2.60
N GLY A 32 -15.66 -1.00 2.54
CA GLY A 32 -16.42 0.07 1.94
C GLY A 32 -15.58 1.32 1.68
N TYR A 33 -15.95 2.05 0.65
CA TYR A 33 -15.33 3.31 0.26
C TYR A 33 -16.37 4.30 -0.23
N GLN A 34 -16.28 5.55 0.23
CA GLN A 34 -17.21 6.61 -0.12
C GLN A 34 -16.50 7.94 -0.36
N THR A 35 -16.91 8.63 -1.42
CA THR A 35 -16.60 10.04 -1.70
C THR A 35 -17.91 10.82 -1.89
N SER A 36 -17.82 12.09 -2.27
CA SER A 36 -19.00 12.90 -2.65
C SER A 36 -19.76 12.33 -3.85
N THR A 37 -19.08 11.61 -4.74
CA THR A 37 -19.66 11.10 -6.00
C THR A 37 -19.66 9.58 -6.12
N LEU A 38 -18.97 8.90 -5.24
CA LEU A 38 -18.77 7.46 -5.33
C LEU A 38 -19.11 6.79 -3.99
N GLN A 39 -19.86 5.71 -4.05
CA GLN A 39 -20.13 4.85 -2.90
C GLN A 39 -19.97 3.39 -3.32
N ILE A 40 -19.02 2.68 -2.74
CA ILE A 40 -18.72 1.27 -3.00
C ILE A 40 -18.83 0.48 -1.71
N LYS A 41 -19.49 -0.68 -1.79
CA LYS A 41 -19.47 -1.72 -0.77
C LYS A 41 -18.76 -2.95 -1.35
N TYR A 42 -17.73 -3.44 -0.66
CA TYR A 42 -17.03 -4.64 -1.07
C TYR A 42 -17.78 -5.89 -0.63
N LEU A 43 -18.22 -6.70 -1.58
CA LEU A 43 -18.83 -8.02 -1.36
C LEU A 43 -17.75 -9.08 -1.14
N LEU A 44 -16.65 -8.97 -1.88
CA LEU A 44 -15.38 -9.65 -1.61
C LEU A 44 -14.40 -8.57 -1.16
N PRO A 45 -14.05 -8.51 0.14
CA PRO A 45 -13.25 -7.43 0.70
C PRO A 45 -11.84 -7.35 0.10
N GLU A 46 -11.35 -6.12 -0.09
CA GLU A 46 -9.98 -5.88 -0.52
C GLU A 46 -9.02 -6.03 0.65
N LEU A 47 -7.98 -6.86 0.50
CA LEU A 47 -6.90 -6.96 1.47
C LEU A 47 -6.09 -5.66 1.49
N TYR A 48 -6.25 -4.89 2.56
CA TYR A 48 -5.56 -3.62 2.73
C TYR A 48 -4.20 -3.78 3.44
N ARG A 49 -4.12 -4.68 4.44
CA ARG A 49 -2.86 -5.00 5.16
C ARG A 49 -2.92 -6.39 5.74
N HIS A 50 -1.77 -7.05 5.72
CA HIS A 50 -1.53 -8.30 6.42
C HIS A 50 -0.43 -8.13 7.47
N TYR A 51 -0.56 -8.79 8.61
CA TYR A 51 0.37 -8.68 9.75
C TYR A 51 0.55 -10.03 10.47
N PRO A 52 1.75 -10.37 10.97
CA PRO A 52 3.02 -9.70 10.66
C PRO A 52 3.50 -10.02 9.26
N MET A 53 4.35 -9.18 8.68
CA MET A 53 5.07 -9.47 7.45
C MET A 53 6.57 -9.48 7.71
N PHE A 54 7.24 -10.51 7.21
CA PHE A 54 8.68 -10.68 7.25
C PHE A 54 9.25 -10.65 5.84
N TYR A 55 10.54 -10.37 5.72
CA TYR A 55 11.20 -10.38 4.42
C TYR A 55 11.00 -11.73 3.70
N GLY A 56 10.52 -11.67 2.46
CA GLY A 56 10.17 -12.82 1.64
C GLY A 56 8.69 -13.20 1.66
N ASP A 57 7.91 -12.69 2.62
CA ASP A 57 6.47 -12.99 2.67
C ASP A 57 5.73 -12.34 1.51
N SER A 58 4.75 -13.07 0.99
CA SER A 58 3.86 -12.59 -0.06
C SER A 58 2.45 -13.12 0.15
N ILE A 59 1.45 -12.26 -0.02
CA ILE A 59 0.03 -12.63 0.03
C ILE A 59 -0.71 -11.92 -1.09
N SER A 60 -1.67 -12.62 -1.71
CA SER A 60 -2.50 -12.08 -2.79
C SER A 60 -3.98 -12.36 -2.52
N SER A 61 -4.83 -11.41 -2.85
CA SER A 61 -6.27 -11.50 -2.65
C SER A 61 -7.02 -10.84 -3.80
N LEU A 62 -8.05 -11.51 -4.28
CA LEU A 62 -9.05 -10.92 -5.16
C LEU A 62 -10.01 -10.08 -4.35
N TYR A 63 -10.55 -9.03 -4.95
CA TYR A 63 -11.62 -8.25 -4.38
C TYR A 63 -12.69 -7.88 -5.42
N TYR A 64 -13.90 -7.64 -4.94
CA TYR A 64 -15.03 -7.21 -5.75
C TYR A 64 -15.96 -6.33 -4.93
N GLY A 65 -16.33 -5.18 -5.46
CA GLY A 65 -17.25 -4.25 -4.83
C GLY A 65 -18.26 -3.68 -5.81
N GLU A 66 -19.43 -3.37 -5.31
CA GLU A 66 -20.50 -2.73 -6.05
C GLU A 66 -20.93 -1.43 -5.40
N GLY A 67 -21.47 -0.54 -6.21
CA GLY A 67 -21.95 0.71 -5.69
C GLY A 67 -22.54 1.64 -6.75
N LYS A 68 -22.48 2.95 -6.43
CA LYS A 68 -23.04 4.00 -7.30
C LYS A 68 -22.03 5.10 -7.53
N TYR A 69 -22.02 5.56 -8.78
CA TYR A 69 -21.34 6.77 -9.19
C TYR A 69 -22.37 7.87 -9.44
N SER A 70 -22.17 9.05 -8.85
CA SER A 70 -23.06 10.22 -8.93
C SER A 70 -24.54 9.89 -8.63
N HIS A 71 -24.80 8.90 -7.75
CA HIS A 71 -26.12 8.40 -7.35
C HIS A 71 -26.98 7.77 -8.45
N THR A 72 -26.55 7.82 -9.70
CA THR A 72 -27.37 7.43 -10.86
C THR A 72 -26.82 6.20 -11.61
N LEU A 73 -25.52 6.08 -11.71
CA LEU A 73 -24.88 4.97 -12.43
C LEU A 73 -24.45 3.89 -11.45
N ASN A 74 -24.79 2.65 -11.78
CA ASN A 74 -24.23 1.52 -11.04
C ASN A 74 -22.76 1.32 -11.42
N MET A 75 -21.97 0.96 -10.44
CA MET A 75 -20.54 0.76 -10.58
C MET A 75 -20.13 -0.56 -9.95
N ALA A 76 -19.33 -1.33 -10.66
CA ALA A 76 -18.61 -2.46 -10.11
C ALA A 76 -17.11 -2.16 -10.17
N VAL A 77 -16.39 -2.48 -9.11
CA VAL A 77 -14.92 -2.41 -9.01
C VAL A 77 -14.38 -3.78 -8.63
N TYR A 78 -13.31 -4.20 -9.24
CA TYR A 78 -12.70 -5.51 -8.95
C TYR A 78 -11.22 -5.50 -9.29
N GLY A 79 -10.49 -6.40 -8.65
CA GLY A 79 -9.05 -6.47 -8.85
C GLY A 79 -8.38 -7.56 -8.04
N ILE A 80 -7.06 -7.59 -8.20
CA ILE A 80 -6.14 -8.40 -7.41
C ILE A 80 -5.22 -7.45 -6.66
N SER A 81 -5.13 -7.60 -5.36
CA SER A 81 -4.15 -6.92 -4.50
C SER A 81 -3.13 -7.92 -4.01
N THR A 82 -1.86 -7.62 -4.21
CA THR A 82 -0.73 -8.43 -3.75
C THR A 82 0.16 -7.59 -2.85
N GLN A 83 0.50 -8.12 -1.69
CA GLN A 83 1.46 -7.51 -0.77
C GLN A 83 2.67 -8.41 -0.64
N GLN A 84 3.84 -7.84 -0.77
CA GLN A 84 5.11 -8.56 -0.69
C GLN A 84 6.13 -7.77 0.10
N ALA A 85 6.76 -8.40 1.08
CA ALA A 85 7.93 -7.85 1.77
C ALA A 85 9.17 -8.18 0.93
N ASP A 86 9.49 -7.31 -0.04
CA ASP A 86 10.40 -7.60 -1.16
C ASP A 86 11.85 -7.13 -0.94
N ALA A 87 12.10 -6.30 0.09
CA ALA A 87 13.44 -5.87 0.43
C ALA A 87 13.60 -5.61 1.93
N TYR A 88 14.82 -5.85 2.43
CA TYR A 88 15.22 -5.56 3.79
C TYR A 88 16.65 -5.02 3.81
N GLY A 89 16.90 -3.93 4.54
CA GLY A 89 18.23 -3.36 4.56
C GLY A 89 18.31 -1.97 5.18
N THR A 90 19.12 -1.12 4.57
CA THR A 90 19.37 0.26 5.01
C THR A 90 18.78 1.23 4.00
N ILE A 91 18.16 2.30 4.48
CA ILE A 91 17.68 3.42 3.68
C ILE A 91 18.41 4.70 4.07
N LEU A 92 18.80 5.48 3.07
CA LEU A 92 19.24 6.87 3.22
C LEU A 92 18.06 7.77 2.89
N LEU A 93 17.65 8.59 3.84
CA LEU A 93 16.49 9.48 3.72
C LEU A 93 16.87 10.84 3.11
N PRO A 94 15.90 11.58 2.54
CA PRO A 94 16.16 12.86 1.87
C PRO A 94 16.80 13.93 2.76
N ASP A 95 16.61 13.87 4.08
CA ASP A 95 17.23 14.77 5.06
C ASP A 95 18.65 14.35 5.50
N GLY A 96 19.18 13.25 4.91
CA GLY A 96 20.49 12.70 5.22
C GLY A 96 20.51 11.68 6.37
N ASP A 97 19.40 11.46 7.04
CA ASP A 97 19.29 10.42 8.06
C ASP A 97 19.38 9.02 7.44
N THR A 98 20.09 8.12 8.12
CA THR A 98 20.25 6.73 7.69
C THR A 98 19.60 5.80 8.70
N LEU A 99 18.68 4.96 8.20
CA LEU A 99 18.01 3.94 8.99
C LEU A 99 18.42 2.54 8.54
N THR A 100 18.81 1.70 9.49
CA THR A 100 19.09 0.29 9.27
C THR A 100 17.87 -0.57 9.64
N HIS A 101 17.87 -1.85 9.18
CA HIS A 101 16.78 -2.79 9.48
C HIS A 101 15.41 -2.31 8.99
N VAL A 102 15.39 -1.69 7.82
CA VAL A 102 14.17 -1.21 7.18
C VAL A 102 13.59 -2.31 6.31
N LEU A 103 12.31 -2.59 6.47
CA LEU A 103 11.55 -3.52 5.64
C LEU A 103 10.80 -2.72 4.58
N ARG A 104 10.96 -3.10 3.30
CA ARG A 104 10.14 -2.58 2.21
C ARG A 104 8.99 -3.53 1.93
N ILE A 105 7.78 -2.99 1.90
CA ILE A 105 6.58 -3.71 1.47
C ILE A 105 6.13 -3.11 0.15
N ARG A 106 6.07 -3.95 -0.88
CA ARG A 106 5.42 -3.64 -2.15
C ARG A 106 3.97 -4.07 -2.07
N GLU A 107 3.06 -3.17 -2.39
CA GLU A 107 1.65 -3.44 -2.63
C GLU A 107 1.37 -3.19 -4.11
N SER A 108 0.97 -4.23 -4.81
CA SER A 108 0.66 -4.19 -6.23
C SER A 108 -0.81 -4.50 -6.43
N THR A 109 -1.55 -3.56 -7.00
CA THR A 109 -2.98 -3.72 -7.27
C THR A 109 -3.23 -3.63 -8.77
N HIS A 110 -3.79 -4.70 -9.35
CA HIS A 110 -4.30 -4.70 -10.72
C HIS A 110 -5.82 -4.67 -10.65
N ALA A 111 -6.44 -3.63 -11.18
CA ALA A 111 -7.85 -3.33 -10.98
C ALA A 111 -8.55 -2.93 -12.28
N SER A 112 -9.86 -3.12 -12.28
CA SER A 112 -10.77 -2.58 -13.30
C SER A 112 -12.06 -2.10 -12.66
N GLN A 113 -12.83 -1.33 -13.43
CA GLN A 113 -14.16 -0.87 -13.05
C GLN A 113 -15.09 -0.88 -14.24
N ARG A 114 -16.37 -1.10 -13.96
CA ARG A 114 -17.43 -1.02 -14.94
C ARG A 114 -18.52 -0.09 -14.46
N LEU A 115 -19.00 0.74 -15.36
CA LEU A 115 -20.20 1.55 -15.18
C LEU A 115 -21.30 0.97 -16.03
N SER A 116 -22.50 0.84 -15.48
CA SER A 116 -23.66 0.35 -16.20
C SER A 116 -24.91 1.15 -15.85
N SER A 117 -25.85 1.23 -16.78
CA SER A 117 -27.17 1.72 -16.47
C SER A 117 -27.93 0.71 -15.58
N TYR A 118 -28.95 1.17 -14.87
CA TYR A 118 -29.68 0.34 -13.88
C TYR A 118 -30.26 -0.97 -14.46
N SER A 119 -30.55 -1.01 -15.78
CA SER A 119 -31.13 -2.18 -16.46
C SER A 119 -30.14 -3.35 -16.62
N ASP A 120 -28.84 -3.09 -16.68
CA ASP A 120 -27.87 -4.10 -17.08
C ASP A 120 -27.42 -5.00 -15.91
N ILE A 121 -27.59 -4.54 -14.68
CA ILE A 121 -27.23 -5.30 -13.47
C ILE A 121 -28.31 -6.29 -13.07
N LEU A 122 -29.58 -5.97 -13.32
CA LEU A 122 -30.71 -6.86 -13.00
C LEU A 122 -30.79 -8.09 -13.90
N SER A 123 -30.16 -8.07 -15.06
CA SER A 123 -30.14 -9.21 -15.99
C SER A 123 -29.14 -10.31 -15.62
N CYS A 124 -28.30 -10.07 -14.64
CA CYS A 124 -27.23 -10.95 -14.20
C CYS A 124 -27.48 -11.54 -12.81
N GLY A 125 -28.65 -12.05 -12.55
CA GLY A 125 -29.08 -12.59 -11.27
C GLY A 125 -28.53 -13.97 -10.91
N ASN A 126 -27.19 -14.16 -10.87
CA ASN A 126 -26.58 -15.36 -10.30
C ASN A 126 -25.30 -14.99 -9.53
N ASP A 127 -25.08 -15.65 -8.40
CA ASP A 127 -23.95 -15.52 -7.47
C ASP A 127 -22.55 -15.69 -8.09
N SER A 128 -22.46 -15.91 -9.41
CA SER A 128 -21.21 -16.16 -10.13
C SER A 128 -20.44 -14.91 -10.58
N HIS A 129 -20.95 -13.69 -10.30
CA HIS A 129 -20.33 -12.45 -10.79
C HIS A 129 -18.93 -12.18 -10.22
N TYR A 130 -18.67 -12.66 -9.04
CA TYR A 130 -17.40 -12.49 -8.33
C TYR A 130 -16.70 -13.80 -8.02
N SER A 131 -17.01 -14.88 -8.78
CA SER A 131 -16.18 -16.08 -8.72
C SER A 131 -14.76 -15.77 -9.15
N THR A 132 -13.79 -16.46 -8.57
CA THR A 132 -12.35 -16.27 -8.87
C THR A 132 -12.08 -16.28 -10.37
N ASP A 133 -12.63 -17.27 -11.08
CA ASP A 133 -12.41 -17.43 -12.53
C ASP A 133 -13.03 -16.29 -13.34
N SER A 134 -14.23 -15.82 -12.94
CA SER A 134 -14.90 -14.71 -13.64
C SER A 134 -14.16 -13.39 -13.43
N LEU A 135 -13.59 -13.14 -12.26
CA LEU A 135 -12.80 -11.94 -11.98
C LEU A 135 -11.47 -11.94 -12.75
N HIS A 136 -10.77 -13.07 -12.78
CA HIS A 136 -9.55 -13.23 -13.59
C HIS A 136 -9.83 -13.04 -15.07
N TYR A 137 -10.88 -13.65 -15.57
CA TYR A 137 -11.28 -13.49 -16.98
C TYR A 137 -11.57 -12.03 -17.32
N ARG A 138 -12.34 -11.32 -16.49
CA ARG A 138 -12.67 -9.90 -16.69
C ARG A 138 -11.42 -9.02 -16.69
N LEU A 139 -10.55 -9.18 -15.70
CA LEU A 139 -9.31 -8.39 -15.59
C LEU A 139 -8.41 -8.55 -16.82
N SER A 140 -8.40 -9.73 -17.43
CA SER A 140 -7.59 -9.99 -18.64
C SER A 140 -8.22 -9.51 -19.94
N HIS A 141 -9.54 -9.23 -19.95
CA HIS A 141 -10.29 -8.85 -21.16
C HIS A 141 -10.86 -7.43 -21.12
N ASP A 142 -10.75 -6.73 -19.99
CA ASP A 142 -11.21 -5.35 -19.89
C ASP A 142 -10.34 -4.41 -20.73
N SER A 143 -10.99 -3.50 -21.44
CA SER A 143 -10.33 -2.54 -22.32
C SER A 143 -9.49 -1.52 -21.55
N ILE A 144 -9.80 -1.29 -20.26
CA ILE A 144 -9.12 -0.33 -19.39
C ILE A 144 -8.89 -1.00 -18.04
N THR A 145 -7.63 -1.08 -17.66
CA THR A 145 -7.22 -1.54 -16.32
C THR A 145 -6.24 -0.56 -15.69
N TRP A 146 -6.13 -0.60 -14.38
CA TRP A 146 -5.18 0.18 -13.60
C TRP A 146 -4.24 -0.75 -12.86
N GLN A 147 -2.95 -0.50 -13.02
CA GLN A 147 -1.91 -1.12 -12.22
C GLN A 147 -1.37 -0.05 -11.27
N THR A 148 -1.44 -0.31 -9.96
CA THR A 148 -0.85 0.58 -8.95
C THR A 148 0.17 -0.21 -8.14
N ASP A 149 1.41 0.23 -8.18
CA ASP A 149 2.50 -0.29 -7.36
C ASP A 149 2.85 0.75 -6.30
N THR A 150 2.72 0.38 -5.04
CA THR A 150 3.06 1.22 -3.89
C THR A 150 4.17 0.54 -3.11
N TYR A 151 5.29 1.23 -2.93
CA TYR A 151 6.39 0.78 -2.10
C TYR A 151 6.41 1.60 -0.83
N ARG A 152 6.45 0.93 0.32
CA ARG A 152 6.52 1.56 1.64
C ARG A 152 7.68 1.01 2.44
N TRP A 153 8.49 1.89 3.00
CA TRP A 153 9.62 1.56 3.84
C TRP A 153 9.25 1.74 5.31
N TYR A 154 9.32 0.66 6.06
CA TYR A 154 8.99 0.61 7.48
C TYR A 154 10.24 0.40 8.32
N ALA A 155 10.41 1.20 9.36
CA ALA A 155 11.49 1.08 10.32
C ALA A 155 10.94 0.89 11.73
N SER A 156 11.61 0.07 12.54
CA SER A 156 11.25 -0.14 13.95
C SER A 156 11.29 1.17 14.72
N GLY A 157 10.30 1.40 15.57
CA GLY A 157 10.18 2.62 16.37
C GLY A 157 9.44 3.77 15.69
N TYR A 158 8.93 3.57 14.49
CA TYR A 158 8.13 4.56 13.77
C TYR A 158 6.76 3.99 13.42
N ARG A 159 5.71 4.79 13.61
CA ARG A 159 4.31 4.37 13.41
C ARG A 159 3.94 4.24 11.95
N TYR A 160 4.42 5.15 11.12
CA TYR A 160 4.13 5.23 9.70
C TYR A 160 5.35 4.84 8.87
N PRO A 161 5.18 4.48 7.59
CA PRO A 161 6.32 4.30 6.70
C PRO A 161 7.17 5.58 6.69
N VAL A 162 8.47 5.43 6.68
CA VAL A 162 9.41 6.57 6.63
C VAL A 162 9.50 7.17 5.23
N PHE A 163 9.23 6.34 4.22
CA PHE A 163 9.18 6.75 2.82
C PHE A 163 8.12 5.93 2.08
N GLU A 164 7.48 6.52 1.07
CA GLU A 164 6.51 5.85 0.22
C GLU A 164 6.67 6.34 -1.22
N THR A 165 6.60 5.42 -2.19
CA THR A 165 6.44 5.74 -3.62
C THR A 165 5.23 5.04 -4.18
N VAL A 166 4.51 5.72 -5.06
CA VAL A 166 3.33 5.20 -5.75
C VAL A 166 3.49 5.42 -7.23
N GLN A 167 3.40 4.33 -7.99
CA GLN A 167 3.29 4.36 -9.44
C GLN A 167 1.92 3.83 -9.83
N THR A 168 1.15 4.62 -10.57
CA THR A 168 -0.12 4.20 -11.15
C THR A 168 -0.01 4.22 -12.67
N SER A 169 -0.35 3.10 -13.30
CA SER A 169 -0.33 2.93 -14.74
C SER A 169 -1.75 2.68 -15.24
N ILE A 170 -2.20 3.44 -16.23
CA ILE A 170 -3.47 3.20 -16.92
C ILE A 170 -3.14 2.43 -18.19
N ILE A 171 -3.64 1.22 -18.28
CA ILE A 171 -3.41 0.28 -19.38
C ILE A 171 -4.68 0.25 -20.24
N THR A 172 -4.54 0.56 -21.52
CA THR A 172 -5.64 0.52 -22.47
C THR A 172 -5.22 -0.22 -23.73
N SER A 173 -6.18 -0.86 -24.41
CA SER A 173 -5.91 -1.52 -25.69
C SER A 173 -5.68 -0.53 -26.85
N ALA A 174 -6.11 0.73 -26.70
CA ALA A 174 -6.17 1.71 -27.79
C ALA A 174 -5.06 2.77 -27.76
N THR A 175 -4.41 2.97 -26.61
CA THR A 175 -3.40 4.04 -26.44
C THR A 175 -2.20 3.52 -25.65
N PRO A 176 -1.01 4.17 -25.77
CA PRO A 176 0.13 3.84 -24.94
C PRO A 176 -0.22 3.95 -23.44
N THR A 177 0.38 3.08 -22.64
CA THR A 177 0.23 3.09 -21.20
C THR A 177 0.65 4.44 -20.62
N ARG A 178 -0.17 5.02 -19.76
CA ARG A 178 0.12 6.27 -19.05
C ARG A 178 0.58 5.95 -17.64
N HIS A 179 1.68 6.58 -17.23
CA HIS A 179 2.25 6.39 -15.90
C HIS A 179 2.16 7.67 -15.08
N PHE A 180 1.81 7.53 -13.81
CA PHE A 180 1.76 8.61 -12.83
C PHE A 180 2.59 8.20 -11.62
N TYR A 181 3.50 9.08 -11.19
CA TYR A 181 4.41 8.84 -10.07
C TYR A 181 4.16 9.83 -8.96
N ARG A 182 4.21 9.35 -7.72
CA ARG A 182 4.16 10.16 -6.51
C ARG A 182 5.11 9.57 -5.48
N SER A 183 5.74 10.42 -4.69
CA SER A 183 6.55 10.02 -3.55
C SER A 183 6.21 10.85 -2.33
N TYR A 184 6.30 10.24 -1.17
CA TYR A 184 6.02 10.87 0.11
C TYR A 184 7.14 10.54 1.08
N TYR A 185 7.70 11.58 1.68
CA TYR A 185 8.64 11.47 2.77
C TYR A 185 7.93 11.84 4.07
N TYR A 186 8.07 11.00 5.09
CA TYR A 186 7.52 11.22 6.42
C TYR A 186 8.68 11.50 7.40
N PRO A 187 8.95 12.78 7.71
CA PRO A 187 10.11 13.15 8.53
C PRO A 187 10.13 12.43 9.86
N LEU A 188 11.28 11.87 10.22
CA LEU A 188 11.44 11.12 11.47
C LEU A 188 11.10 11.99 12.68
N LYS A 189 11.51 13.26 12.66
CA LYS A 189 11.26 14.24 13.74
C LYS A 189 9.77 14.41 14.01
N GLU A 190 8.94 14.46 12.97
CA GLU A 190 7.49 14.58 13.15
C GLU A 190 6.89 13.29 13.73
N GLN A 191 7.40 12.13 13.35
CA GLN A 191 6.94 10.85 13.89
C GLN A 191 7.32 10.63 15.34
N ILE A 192 8.45 11.19 15.82
CA ILE A 192 8.89 11.08 17.22
C ILE A 192 7.89 11.75 18.17
N TYR A 193 7.27 12.85 17.75
CA TYR A 193 6.36 13.65 18.58
C TYR A 193 4.87 13.27 18.41
N LEU A 194 4.58 12.15 17.75
CA LEU A 194 3.19 11.71 17.60
C LEU A 194 2.53 11.44 18.97
N PRO A 195 1.33 11.95 19.20
CA PRO A 195 0.62 11.71 20.47
C PRO A 195 0.24 10.23 20.59
N LYS A 196 0.25 9.74 21.83
CA LYS A 196 -0.16 8.36 22.18
C LYS A 196 0.66 7.25 21.46
N ASP A 197 1.95 7.53 21.18
CA ASP A 197 2.86 6.59 20.49
C ASP A 197 3.87 5.93 21.43
N ARG A 198 3.41 5.54 22.63
CA ARG A 198 4.25 5.02 23.71
C ARG A 198 5.03 3.75 23.32
N VAL A 199 4.43 2.90 22.52
CA VAL A 199 5.06 1.65 22.05
C VAL A 199 6.30 1.94 21.21
N ASN A 200 6.17 2.80 20.20
CA ASN A 200 7.30 3.16 19.34
C ASN A 200 8.35 4.00 20.09
N MET A 201 7.95 4.85 21.02
CA MET A 201 8.85 5.56 21.91
C MET A 201 9.74 4.58 22.71
N ASN A 202 9.13 3.58 23.38
CA ASN A 202 9.86 2.57 24.13
C ASN A 202 10.80 1.72 23.23
N ILE A 203 10.43 1.49 21.96
CA ILE A 203 11.29 0.78 21.00
C ILE A 203 12.52 1.65 20.69
N ARG A 204 12.32 2.94 20.38
CA ARG A 204 13.43 3.88 20.11
C ARG A 204 14.40 4.01 21.29
N GLU A 205 13.87 4.12 22.50
CA GLU A 205 14.69 4.17 23.73
C GLU A 205 15.55 2.92 23.90
N ARG A 206 14.95 1.73 23.72
CA ARG A 206 15.71 0.46 23.77
C ARG A 206 16.79 0.36 22.68
N MET A 207 16.50 0.84 21.47
CA MET A 207 17.48 0.86 20.37
C MET A 207 18.64 1.83 20.69
N ALA A 208 18.34 3.00 21.26
CA ALA A 208 19.35 3.96 21.68
C ALA A 208 20.27 3.40 22.78
N MET A 209 19.70 2.72 23.78
CA MET A 209 20.48 2.04 24.83
C MET A 209 21.38 0.95 24.25
N LYS A 210 20.92 0.13 23.33
CA LYS A 210 21.73 -0.88 22.64
C LYS A 210 22.88 -0.26 21.85
N LYS A 211 22.64 0.85 21.14
CA LYS A 211 23.68 1.57 20.39
C LYS A 211 24.77 2.12 21.31
N ASN A 212 24.41 2.62 22.48
CA ASN A 212 25.35 3.14 23.46
C ASN A 212 26.13 2.04 24.20
N SER A 213 25.62 0.81 24.24
CA SER A 213 26.31 -0.34 24.86
C SER A 213 27.30 -1.06 23.93
N ILE A 214 27.25 -0.76 22.63
CA ILE A 214 28.25 -1.26 21.68
C ILE A 214 29.46 -0.32 21.79
N VAL A 215 30.52 -0.80 22.43
CA VAL A 215 31.83 -0.15 22.40
C VAL A 215 32.19 0.11 20.94
N SER A 216 32.45 1.37 20.60
CA SER A 216 32.83 1.74 19.24
C SER A 216 33.99 0.86 18.77
N PRO A 217 33.90 0.16 17.63
CA PRO A 217 35.05 -0.56 17.12
C PRO A 217 36.18 0.44 16.85
N SER A 218 37.39 -0.03 17.06
CA SER A 218 38.60 0.76 16.81
C SER A 218 38.55 1.38 15.39
N PRO A 219 39.06 2.63 15.22
CA PRO A 219 39.09 3.31 13.93
C PRO A 219 39.68 2.52 12.77
N ASP A 220 40.50 1.52 13.06
CA ASP A 220 41.20 0.68 12.08
C ASP A 220 40.30 -0.42 11.44
N SER A 221 39.03 -0.56 11.85
CA SER A 221 38.12 -1.56 11.32
C SER A 221 37.15 -1.03 10.25
N PHE A 222 37.31 0.18 9.79
CA PHE A 222 36.51 0.69 8.65
C PHE A 222 37.00 0.09 7.34
N ILE A 223 36.42 -1.01 6.92
CA ILE A 223 36.47 -1.45 5.53
C ILE A 223 35.77 -0.36 4.73
N LYS A 224 36.51 0.33 3.86
CA LYS A 224 35.90 1.20 2.83
C LYS A 224 34.95 0.34 2.01
N GLN A 225 33.65 0.49 2.25
CA GLN A 225 32.67 0.01 1.31
C GLN A 225 32.63 1.01 0.16
N ASP A 226 33.09 0.60 -1.01
CA ASP A 226 32.86 1.34 -2.24
C ASP A 226 31.36 1.30 -2.56
N TYR A 227 30.69 2.42 -2.32
CA TYR A 227 29.30 2.59 -2.73
C TYR A 227 29.27 2.89 -4.23
N THR A 228 28.83 1.93 -5.01
CA THR A 228 28.49 2.18 -6.43
C THR A 228 27.10 2.81 -6.45
N TYR A 229 27.04 4.10 -6.72
CA TYR A 229 25.76 4.79 -6.94
C TYR A 229 25.30 4.50 -8.37
N ASN A 230 24.22 3.75 -8.53
CA ASN A 230 23.54 3.61 -9.82
C ASN A 230 22.62 4.83 -9.98
N TYR A 231 23.04 5.79 -10.75
CA TYR A 231 22.18 6.88 -11.21
C TYR A 231 21.33 6.37 -12.36
N PHE A 232 20.02 6.47 -12.25
CA PHE A 232 19.14 6.31 -13.40
C PHE A 232 19.22 7.61 -14.21
N ILE A 233 19.75 7.53 -15.42
CA ILE A 233 19.81 8.64 -16.36
C ILE A 233 18.66 8.40 -17.35
N ASP A 234 17.82 9.41 -17.58
CA ASP A 234 16.78 9.37 -18.60
C ASP A 234 17.38 9.44 -20.01
N GLU A 235 16.55 9.25 -21.04
CA GLU A 235 16.98 9.29 -22.46
C GLU A 235 17.56 10.66 -22.88
N ASN A 236 17.41 11.71 -22.05
CA ASN A 236 17.92 13.05 -22.26
C ASN A 236 19.16 13.37 -21.41
N GLY A 237 19.67 12.40 -20.65
CA GLY A 237 20.87 12.56 -19.83
C GLY A 237 20.66 13.24 -18.47
N ASN A 238 19.41 13.33 -17.97
CA ASN A 238 19.12 13.88 -16.66
C ASN A 238 19.10 12.77 -15.60
N THR A 239 19.71 13.04 -14.45
CA THR A 239 19.62 12.17 -13.25
C THR A 239 18.24 12.29 -12.63
N LEU A 240 17.54 11.16 -12.47
CA LEU A 240 16.29 11.05 -11.74
C LEU A 240 16.57 10.85 -10.24
#